data_4e9c2f5213d1449eb93d3e0313be2678
#
_entry.id   4e9c2f5213d1449eb93d3e0313be2678
#
_cell.length_a   1.000
_cell.length_b   1.000
_cell.length_c   1.000
_cell.angle_alpha   90.00
_cell.angle_beta   90.00
_cell.angle_gamma   90.00
#
_symmetry.space_group_name_H-M   'P 1'
#
loop_
_entity.id
_entity.type
_entity.pdbx_description
1 polymer ?
#
loop_
_entity_poly.entity_id
_entity_poly.type
_entity_poly.pdbx_seq_one_letter_code
_entity_poly.pdbx_strand_id
1 'polypeptide(L)'
;MKKYVMAFLFSGTLVLSGCSGLLDQVNDTTTYVTEANEYVTDIQQFTEDFPKLAEEAVQNAAKKAELTQQLESLKEDIQEFNEVTAPKIAEDLHAQIIEKNEVLSEEIQTYLQQLKADNIDIAAVLEDQQGLIKQLQQSVNLLQDIEQLIN
;
A
#
# COMPACT_ATOMS: atom_id res chain seq x y z
N MET A 1 38.08 40.22 59.66
CA MET A 1 37.63 40.63 58.34
C MET A 1 37.67 39.40 57.44
N LYS A 2 36.55 38.72 57.30
CA LYS A 2 36.46 37.45 56.56
C LYS A 2 36.01 37.74 55.16
N LYS A 3 36.88 37.44 54.17
CA LYS A 3 36.57 37.54 52.74
C LYS A 3 35.89 36.23 52.29
N TYR A 4 34.61 36.31 51.95
CA TYR A 4 33.92 35.20 51.35
C TYR A 4 34.11 35.25 49.81
N VAL A 5 34.83 34.26 49.28
CA VAL A 5 34.97 34.03 47.87
C VAL A 5 33.78 33.14 47.44
N MET A 6 32.85 33.75 46.73
CA MET A 6 31.69 33.04 46.20
C MET A 6 32.04 32.44 44.84
N ALA A 7 32.31 31.14 44.81
CA ALA A 7 32.54 30.40 43.56
C ALA A 7 31.20 30.14 42.89
N PHE A 8 30.99 30.79 41.75
CA PHE A 8 29.88 30.52 40.85
C PHE A 8 30.17 29.25 40.04
N LEU A 9 29.55 28.13 40.39
CA LEU A 9 29.52 26.94 39.55
C LEU A 9 28.50 27.13 38.45
N PHE A 10 29.01 27.42 37.26
CA PHE A 10 28.19 27.37 36.02
C PHE A 10 27.91 25.92 35.70
N SER A 11 26.73 25.43 36.11
CA SER A 11 26.17 24.14 35.69
C SER A 11 25.69 24.30 34.23
N GLY A 12 26.55 23.96 33.28
CA GLY A 12 26.20 23.84 31.88
C GLY A 12 25.27 22.64 31.65
N THR A 13 23.98 22.87 31.65
CA THR A 13 23.02 21.89 31.15
C THR A 13 23.18 21.82 29.63
N LEU A 14 23.89 20.81 29.13
CA LEU A 14 23.87 20.40 27.75
C LEU A 14 22.46 19.86 27.44
N VAL A 15 21.63 20.71 26.84
CA VAL A 15 20.34 20.30 26.29
C VAL A 15 20.64 19.46 25.04
N LEU A 16 20.73 18.15 25.20
CA LEU A 16 20.69 17.19 24.09
C LEU A 16 19.25 17.07 23.59
N SER A 17 18.73 18.14 22.99
CA SER A 17 17.45 18.12 22.30
C SER A 17 17.69 18.16 20.79
N GLY A 18 18.05 17.03 20.19
CA GLY A 18 18.32 16.99 18.77
C GLY A 18 18.22 15.62 18.08
N CYS A 19 18.00 14.52 18.81
CA CYS A 19 18.06 13.21 18.17
C CYS A 19 16.72 12.43 18.12
N SER A 20 15.62 12.95 18.66
CA SER A 20 14.35 12.23 18.59
C SER A 20 13.76 12.23 17.17
N GLY A 21 13.84 13.32 16.45
CA GLY A 21 13.25 13.42 15.10
C GLY A 21 13.92 12.55 14.03
N LEU A 22 15.21 12.22 14.17
CA LEU A 22 15.91 11.34 13.23
C LEU A 22 15.55 9.87 13.44
N LEU A 23 15.36 9.47 14.70
CA LEU A 23 14.97 8.08 15.02
C LEU A 23 13.51 7.80 14.65
N ASP A 24 12.62 8.76 14.83
CA ASP A 24 11.22 8.65 14.42
C ASP A 24 11.13 8.54 12.88
N GLN A 25 11.85 9.37 12.14
CA GLN A 25 11.85 9.33 10.68
C GLN A 25 12.41 8.02 10.10
N VAL A 26 13.43 7.42 10.72
CA VAL A 26 13.95 6.10 10.30
C VAL A 26 12.94 5.00 10.57
N ASN A 27 12.25 5.05 11.72
CA ASN A 27 11.24 4.07 12.06
C ASN A 27 10.03 4.14 11.09
N ASP A 28 9.54 5.35 10.81
CA ASP A 28 8.44 5.60 9.88
C ASP A 28 8.77 5.09 8.46
N THR A 29 10.00 5.34 8.00
CA THR A 29 10.48 4.87 6.70
C THR A 29 10.54 3.35 6.64
N THR A 30 11.03 2.67 7.68
CA THR A 30 11.11 1.22 7.74
C THR A 30 9.72 0.59 7.74
N THR A 31 8.79 1.15 8.50
CA THR A 31 7.39 0.70 8.55
C THR A 31 6.75 0.85 7.18
N TYR A 32 6.87 2.01 6.54
CA TYR A 32 6.35 2.25 5.22
C TYR A 32 6.87 1.26 4.16
N VAL A 33 8.17 0.97 4.16
CA VAL A 33 8.77 -0.02 3.24
C VAL A 33 8.20 -1.42 3.48
N THR A 34 7.95 -1.78 4.73
CA THR A 34 7.34 -3.08 5.06
C THR A 34 5.93 -3.18 4.51
N GLU A 35 5.08 -2.20 4.78
CA GLU A 35 3.70 -2.12 4.28
C GLU A 35 3.66 -2.10 2.73
N ALA A 36 4.57 -1.34 2.10
CA ALA A 36 4.69 -1.30 0.65
C ALA A 36 5.07 -2.66 0.04
N ASN A 37 5.98 -3.39 0.67
CA ASN A 37 6.39 -4.72 0.21
C ASN A 37 5.28 -5.77 0.41
N GLU A 38 4.53 -5.71 1.50
CA GLU A 38 3.36 -6.55 1.72
C GLU A 38 2.32 -6.28 0.63
N TYR A 39 1.97 -5.04 0.39
CA TYR A 39 1.04 -4.65 -0.66
C TYR A 39 1.49 -5.08 -2.08
N VAL A 40 2.78 -4.94 -2.42
CA VAL A 40 3.34 -5.46 -3.69
C VAL A 40 3.17 -6.97 -3.79
N THR A 41 3.41 -7.69 -2.70
CA THR A 41 3.30 -9.16 -2.68
C THR A 41 1.86 -9.61 -2.93
N ASP A 42 0.89 -8.96 -2.30
CA ASP A 42 -0.54 -9.26 -2.44
C ASP A 42 -1.03 -8.98 -3.87
N ILE A 43 -0.62 -7.84 -4.45
CA ILE A 43 -0.89 -7.53 -5.87
C ILE A 43 -0.28 -8.59 -6.80
N GLN A 44 0.96 -8.99 -6.58
CA GLN A 44 1.63 -9.98 -7.43
C GLN A 44 0.93 -11.33 -7.36
N GLN A 45 0.60 -11.80 -6.16
CA GLN A 45 -0.13 -13.05 -5.97
C GLN A 45 -1.50 -13.00 -6.65
N PHE A 46 -2.26 -11.92 -6.45
CA PHE A 46 -3.53 -11.72 -7.13
C PHE A 46 -3.37 -11.75 -8.66
N THR A 47 -2.39 -11.03 -9.20
CA THR A 47 -2.15 -10.94 -10.65
C THR A 47 -1.81 -12.31 -11.27
N GLU A 48 -1.11 -13.17 -10.54
CA GLU A 48 -0.76 -14.52 -10.97
C GLU A 48 -1.97 -15.46 -10.96
N ASP A 49 -2.80 -15.40 -9.92
CA ASP A 49 -3.92 -16.32 -9.69
C ASP A 49 -5.19 -15.92 -10.45
N PHE A 50 -5.42 -14.61 -10.64
CA PHE A 50 -6.65 -14.05 -11.16
C PHE A 50 -7.08 -14.60 -12.54
N PRO A 51 -6.21 -14.71 -13.56
CA PRO A 51 -6.63 -15.19 -14.89
C PRO A 51 -7.20 -16.59 -14.86
N LYS A 52 -6.53 -17.49 -14.14
CA LYS A 52 -6.96 -18.88 -14.01
C LYS A 52 -8.24 -18.99 -13.19
N LEU A 53 -8.31 -18.27 -12.08
CA LEU A 53 -9.46 -18.30 -11.20
C LEU A 53 -10.70 -17.69 -11.89
N ALA A 54 -10.52 -16.63 -12.68
CA ALA A 54 -11.59 -16.03 -13.47
C ALA A 54 -12.14 -17.02 -14.52
N GLU A 55 -11.26 -17.76 -15.23
CA GLU A 55 -11.67 -18.79 -16.19
C GLU A 55 -12.44 -19.93 -15.51
N GLU A 56 -11.96 -20.42 -14.37
CA GLU A 56 -12.62 -21.50 -13.60
C GLU A 56 -13.97 -21.04 -13.01
N ALA A 57 -14.11 -19.78 -12.62
CA ALA A 57 -15.32 -19.18 -12.07
C ALA A 57 -16.50 -19.17 -13.04
N VAL A 58 -16.25 -19.24 -14.36
CA VAL A 58 -17.28 -19.32 -15.42
C VAL A 58 -18.24 -20.48 -15.18
N GLN A 59 -17.72 -21.63 -14.82
CA GLN A 59 -18.49 -22.89 -14.78
C GLN A 59 -18.57 -23.49 -13.37
N ASN A 60 -17.92 -22.87 -12.38
CA ASN A 60 -17.81 -23.41 -11.03
C ASN A 60 -18.20 -22.36 -9.98
N ALA A 61 -19.37 -22.59 -9.34
CA ALA A 61 -19.90 -21.68 -8.32
C ALA A 61 -18.94 -21.50 -7.10
N ALA A 62 -18.18 -22.55 -6.73
CA ALA A 62 -17.20 -22.47 -5.65
C ALA A 62 -16.02 -21.56 -6.07
N LYS A 63 -15.57 -21.66 -7.31
CA LYS A 63 -14.52 -20.79 -7.85
C LYS A 63 -14.98 -19.34 -8.04
N LYS A 64 -16.26 -19.15 -8.38
CA LYS A 64 -16.88 -17.83 -8.39
C LYS A 64 -16.87 -17.18 -7.00
N ALA A 65 -17.19 -17.95 -5.96
CA ALA A 65 -17.12 -17.46 -4.58
C ALA A 65 -15.69 -17.14 -4.15
N GLU A 66 -14.72 -17.98 -4.52
CA GLU A 66 -13.29 -17.76 -4.28
C GLU A 66 -12.79 -16.49 -4.98
N LEU A 67 -13.13 -16.28 -6.24
CA LEU A 67 -12.82 -15.05 -7.00
C LEU A 67 -13.41 -13.80 -6.33
N THR A 68 -14.68 -13.91 -5.89
CA THR A 68 -15.33 -12.80 -5.17
C THR A 68 -14.55 -12.44 -3.91
N GLN A 69 -14.15 -13.45 -3.12
CA GLN A 69 -13.36 -13.23 -1.91
C GLN A 69 -12.00 -12.61 -2.19
N GLN A 70 -11.29 -13.07 -3.22
CA GLN A 70 -9.98 -12.49 -3.58
C GLN A 70 -10.10 -11.03 -4.03
N LEU A 71 -11.15 -10.68 -4.79
CA LEU A 71 -11.41 -9.29 -5.17
C LEU A 71 -11.79 -8.42 -3.96
N GLU A 72 -12.54 -8.96 -3.01
CA GLU A 72 -12.86 -8.25 -1.76
C GLU A 72 -11.60 -8.03 -0.91
N SER A 73 -10.73 -9.04 -0.76
CA SER A 73 -9.43 -8.90 -0.07
C SER A 73 -8.55 -7.87 -0.75
N LEU A 74 -8.35 -7.94 -2.06
CA LEU A 74 -7.54 -6.95 -2.78
C LEU A 74 -8.05 -5.52 -2.58
N LYS A 75 -9.37 -5.33 -2.50
CA LYS A 75 -9.96 -4.02 -2.22
C LYS A 75 -9.66 -3.55 -0.79
N GLU A 76 -9.64 -4.46 0.19
CA GLU A 76 -9.24 -4.16 1.57
C GLU A 76 -7.75 -3.78 1.62
N ASP A 77 -6.86 -4.55 0.98
CA ASP A 77 -5.41 -4.29 0.90
C ASP A 77 -5.13 -2.91 0.28
N ILE A 78 -5.86 -2.55 -0.78
CA ILE A 78 -5.80 -1.22 -1.40
C ILE A 78 -6.18 -0.11 -0.41
N GLN A 79 -7.24 -0.31 0.36
CA GLN A 79 -7.70 0.68 1.35
C GLN A 79 -6.72 0.81 2.50
N GLU A 80 -6.22 -0.30 3.02
CA GLU A 80 -5.22 -0.32 4.09
C GLU A 80 -3.95 0.40 3.65
N PHE A 81 -3.45 0.13 2.44
CA PHE A 81 -2.27 0.81 1.92
C PHE A 81 -2.49 2.32 1.70
N ASN A 82 -3.68 2.74 1.29
CA ASN A 82 -4.00 4.17 1.14
C ASN A 82 -3.99 4.94 2.47
N GLU A 83 -4.18 4.24 3.60
CA GLU A 83 -4.13 4.83 4.95
C GLU A 83 -2.73 4.88 5.54
N VAL A 84 -1.75 4.23 4.91
CA VAL A 84 -0.35 4.23 5.36
C VAL A 84 0.24 5.64 5.25
N THR A 85 0.90 6.09 6.30
CA THR A 85 1.59 7.38 6.30
C THR A 85 2.92 7.28 5.57
N ALA A 86 3.03 7.94 4.43
CA ALA A 86 4.27 7.97 3.66
C ALA A 86 5.33 8.86 4.33
N PRO A 87 6.60 8.44 4.32
CA PRO A 87 7.70 9.32 4.71
C PRO A 87 7.82 10.48 3.70
N LYS A 88 8.29 11.62 4.17
CA LYS A 88 8.34 12.86 3.37
C LYS A 88 8.98 12.71 1.99
N ILE A 89 9.97 11.82 1.86
CA ILE A 89 10.64 11.55 0.59
C ILE A 89 9.75 10.81 -0.42
N ALA A 90 8.72 10.08 0.05
CA ALA A 90 7.83 9.27 -0.77
C ALA A 90 6.42 9.88 -0.92
N GLU A 91 6.10 11.01 -0.27
CA GLU A 91 4.75 11.61 -0.25
C GLU A 91 4.16 11.80 -1.65
N ASP A 92 4.95 12.33 -2.60
CA ASP A 92 4.47 12.61 -3.97
C ASP A 92 4.17 11.34 -4.76
N LEU A 93 4.98 10.29 -4.61
CA LEU A 93 4.75 9.01 -5.28
C LEU A 93 3.61 8.23 -4.61
N HIS A 94 3.52 8.28 -3.29
CA HIS A 94 2.41 7.68 -2.57
C HIS A 94 1.07 8.30 -2.97
N ALA A 95 0.98 9.62 -3.11
CA ALA A 95 -0.21 10.29 -3.61
C ALA A 95 -0.61 9.81 -5.02
N GLN A 96 0.34 9.57 -5.91
CA GLN A 96 0.07 9.01 -7.24
C GLN A 96 -0.44 7.56 -7.17
N ILE A 97 0.04 6.77 -6.19
CA ILE A 97 -0.48 5.41 -5.96
C ILE A 97 -1.92 5.48 -5.47
N ILE A 98 -2.24 6.37 -4.53
CA ILE A 98 -3.61 6.57 -4.05
C ILE A 98 -4.57 6.89 -5.20
N GLU A 99 -4.21 7.81 -6.11
CA GLU A 99 -5.04 8.11 -7.29
C GLU A 99 -5.30 6.87 -8.16
N LYS A 100 -4.29 6.02 -8.36
CA LYS A 100 -4.45 4.77 -9.10
C LYS A 100 -5.29 3.75 -8.34
N ASN A 101 -5.11 3.66 -7.05
CA ASN A 101 -5.84 2.77 -6.16
C ASN A 101 -7.34 3.12 -6.10
N GLU A 102 -7.70 4.40 -6.19
CA GLU A 102 -9.10 4.82 -6.32
C GLU A 102 -9.73 4.25 -7.59
N VAL A 103 -9.07 4.37 -8.74
CA VAL A 103 -9.54 3.81 -10.01
C VAL A 103 -9.64 2.29 -9.94
N LEU A 104 -8.62 1.62 -9.39
CA LEU A 104 -8.62 0.16 -9.17
C LEU A 104 -9.79 -0.29 -8.29
N SER A 105 -10.06 0.43 -7.21
CA SER A 105 -11.18 0.12 -6.31
C SER A 105 -12.54 0.22 -7.01
N GLU A 106 -12.72 1.20 -7.91
CA GLU A 106 -13.93 1.34 -8.71
C GLU A 106 -14.08 0.19 -9.72
N GLU A 107 -13.00 -0.20 -10.39
CA GLU A 107 -12.98 -1.35 -11.29
C GLU A 107 -13.30 -2.65 -10.56
N ILE A 108 -12.63 -2.93 -9.43
CA ILE A 108 -12.90 -4.09 -8.59
C ILE A 108 -14.36 -4.11 -8.14
N GLN A 109 -14.91 -2.96 -7.75
CA GLN A 109 -16.31 -2.86 -7.37
C GLN A 109 -17.25 -3.22 -8.53
N THR A 110 -16.90 -2.85 -9.75
CA THR A 110 -17.64 -3.19 -10.97
C THR A 110 -17.60 -4.72 -11.21
N TYR A 111 -16.44 -5.36 -11.10
CA TYR A 111 -16.30 -6.82 -11.18
C TYR A 111 -17.13 -7.53 -10.11
N LEU A 112 -17.07 -7.07 -8.87
CA LEU A 112 -17.88 -7.64 -7.78
C LEU A 112 -19.38 -7.54 -8.04
N GLN A 113 -19.86 -6.44 -8.63
CA GLN A 113 -21.27 -6.30 -9.04
C GLN A 113 -21.63 -7.26 -10.18
N GLN A 114 -20.78 -7.41 -11.16
CA GLN A 114 -20.97 -8.35 -12.25
C GLN A 114 -21.00 -9.79 -11.74
N LEU A 115 -20.09 -10.18 -10.84
CA LEU A 115 -20.07 -11.49 -10.22
C LEU A 115 -21.32 -11.80 -9.39
N LYS A 116 -21.98 -10.80 -8.80
CA LYS A 116 -23.24 -10.94 -8.05
C LYS A 116 -24.47 -11.05 -8.95
N ALA A 117 -24.39 -10.62 -10.20
CA ALA A 117 -25.48 -10.74 -11.16
C ALA A 117 -25.62 -12.20 -11.65
N ASP A 118 -26.86 -12.68 -11.84
CA ASP A 118 -27.12 -14.05 -12.29
C ASP A 118 -26.78 -14.30 -13.77
N ASN A 119 -26.59 -13.23 -14.56
CA ASN A 119 -26.23 -13.25 -15.99
C ASN A 119 -24.85 -12.59 -16.19
N ILE A 120 -23.77 -13.29 -15.77
CA ILE A 120 -22.42 -12.79 -15.98
C ILE A 120 -22.02 -13.09 -17.41
N ASP A 121 -21.69 -12.05 -18.16
CA ASP A 121 -20.87 -12.18 -19.37
C ASP A 121 -19.40 -12.26 -18.94
N ILE A 122 -18.95 -13.48 -18.56
CA ILE A 122 -17.57 -13.70 -18.13
C ILE A 122 -16.59 -13.46 -19.30
N ALA A 123 -17.02 -13.57 -20.56
CA ALA A 123 -16.19 -13.19 -21.68
C ALA A 123 -15.85 -11.70 -21.62
N ALA A 124 -16.78 -10.84 -21.26
CA ALA A 124 -16.53 -9.42 -21.03
C ALA A 124 -15.58 -9.20 -19.82
N VAL A 125 -15.75 -9.96 -18.74
CA VAL A 125 -14.83 -9.92 -17.57
C VAL A 125 -13.41 -10.35 -17.98
N LEU A 126 -13.26 -11.38 -18.80
CA LEU A 126 -11.97 -11.86 -19.28
C LEU A 126 -11.31 -10.91 -20.29
N GLU A 127 -12.08 -10.19 -21.10
CA GLU A 127 -11.54 -9.15 -22.01
C GLU A 127 -11.00 -7.96 -21.23
N ASP A 128 -11.65 -7.58 -20.13
CA ASP A 128 -11.29 -6.42 -19.31
C ASP A 128 -10.21 -6.72 -18.26
N GLN A 129 -9.98 -8.00 -17.94
CA GLN A 129 -8.97 -8.42 -16.94
C GLN A 129 -7.57 -7.89 -17.27
N GLN A 130 -7.21 -7.72 -18.56
CA GLN A 130 -5.92 -7.16 -18.95
C GLN A 130 -5.77 -5.70 -18.54
N GLY A 131 -6.87 -4.96 -18.47
CA GLY A 131 -6.90 -3.59 -17.95
C GLY A 131 -6.54 -3.55 -16.48
N LEU A 132 -7.23 -4.35 -15.66
CA LEU A 132 -6.99 -4.45 -14.22
C LEU A 132 -5.55 -4.89 -13.92
N ILE A 133 -5.08 -5.97 -14.54
CA ILE A 133 -3.71 -6.47 -14.36
C ILE A 133 -2.67 -5.39 -14.72
N LYS A 134 -2.88 -4.67 -15.83
CA LYS A 134 -1.98 -3.60 -16.24
C LYS A 134 -1.93 -2.45 -15.23
N GLN A 135 -3.06 -2.07 -14.66
CA GLN A 135 -3.11 -1.03 -13.64
C GLN A 135 -2.42 -1.46 -12.34
N LEU A 136 -2.65 -2.70 -11.90
CA LEU A 136 -1.96 -3.30 -10.76
C LEU A 136 -0.43 -3.29 -10.97
N GLN A 137 0.05 -3.68 -12.15
CA GLN A 137 1.48 -3.62 -12.49
C GLN A 137 2.04 -2.20 -12.48
N GLN A 138 1.25 -1.19 -12.85
CA GLN A 138 1.68 0.21 -12.76
C GLN A 138 1.82 0.67 -11.30
N SER A 139 0.93 0.23 -10.41
CA SER A 139 1.06 0.51 -8.97
C SER A 139 2.31 -0.16 -8.38
N VAL A 140 2.60 -1.41 -8.75
CA VAL A 140 3.84 -2.11 -8.35
C VAL A 140 5.09 -1.37 -8.83
N ASN A 141 5.12 -0.86 -10.06
CA ASN A 141 6.26 -0.10 -10.57
C ASN A 141 6.51 1.19 -9.77
N LEU A 142 5.44 1.92 -9.42
CA LEU A 142 5.57 3.11 -8.57
C LEU A 142 6.10 2.78 -7.16
N LEU A 143 5.68 1.65 -6.61
CA LEU A 143 6.19 1.17 -5.32
C LEU A 143 7.67 0.81 -5.38
N GLN A 144 8.13 0.20 -6.46
CA GLN A 144 9.56 -0.06 -6.70
C GLN A 144 10.36 1.22 -6.86
N ASP A 145 9.79 2.25 -7.51
CA ASP A 145 10.43 3.58 -7.59
C ASP A 145 10.60 4.20 -6.20
N ILE A 146 9.61 4.06 -5.32
CA ILE A 146 9.69 4.50 -3.91
C ILE A 146 10.80 3.75 -3.17
N GLU A 147 10.88 2.43 -3.33
CA GLU A 147 11.92 1.62 -2.69
C GLU A 147 13.34 2.08 -3.09
N GLN A 148 13.52 2.44 -4.37
CA GLN A 148 14.79 2.99 -4.86
C GLN A 148 15.12 4.38 -4.31
N LEU A 149 14.11 5.19 -3.97
CA LEU A 149 14.33 6.51 -3.37
C LEU A 149 14.74 6.43 -1.89
N ILE A 150 14.28 5.39 -1.21
CA ILE A 150 14.48 5.20 0.23
C ILE A 150 15.82 4.49 0.54
N ASN A 151 16.33 3.63 -0.37
CA ASN A 151 17.58 2.90 -0.23
C ASN A 151 18.78 3.69 -0.76
#